data_8176dd411b67f4c9e6f6b39d5025e071
#
_entry.id   8176dd411b67f4c9e6f6b39d5025e071
#
_cell.length_a   1.000
_cell.length_b   1.000
_cell.length_c   1.000
_cell.angle_alpha   90.00
_cell.angle_beta   90.00
_cell.angle_gamma   90.00
#
_symmetry.space_group_name_H-M   'P 1'
#
loop_
_entity.id
_entity.type
_entity.pdbx_description
1 polymer ?
#
loop_
_entity_poly.entity_id
_entity_poly.type
_entity_poly.pdbx_seq_one_letter_code
_entity_poly.pdbx_strand_id
1 'polypeptide(L)'
;MGENDKLKVLYIEPMKTPRIVEIDGDLESMQNLVGGYIEEYMPFEDEVAIVCNDEGKINGLEPNRGIFDKEGELQDIICGPFFICYAPVESEKYLSLPDNLRKKYEEMFRHPEMITRKDTGDIRIMRLPLPEKTMEREER
;
A
#
# COMPACT_ATOMS: atom_id res chain seq x y z
N MET A 1 9.54 22.40 -14.57
CA MET A 1 10.00 21.38 -15.07
C MET A 1 9.55 20.12 -14.55
N GLY A 2 9.48 19.19 -15.33
CA GLY A 2 8.94 17.95 -14.98
C GLY A 2 9.67 17.25 -13.89
N GLU A 3 10.92 17.60 -13.72
CA GLU A 3 11.69 16.89 -12.75
C GLU A 3 11.23 17.16 -11.36
N ASN A 4 10.42 18.18 -11.15
CA ASN A 4 9.94 18.48 -9.82
C ASN A 4 8.48 18.13 -9.63
N ASP A 5 7.96 17.29 -10.48
CA ASP A 5 6.58 16.86 -10.32
C ASP A 5 6.42 16.15 -8.98
N LYS A 6 5.41 16.53 -8.27
CA LYS A 6 5.10 15.86 -7.02
C LYS A 6 4.06 14.80 -7.26
N LEU A 7 4.14 13.77 -6.47
CA LEU A 7 3.26 12.62 -6.60
C LEU A 7 2.57 12.39 -5.27
N LYS A 8 1.24 12.48 -5.26
CA LYS A 8 0.48 12.17 -4.06
C LYS A 8 0.04 10.74 -4.14
N VAL A 9 0.48 9.94 -3.17
CA VAL A 9 0.24 8.51 -3.19
C VAL A 9 -0.38 8.09 -1.87
N LEU A 10 -1.04 6.95 -1.88
CA LEU A 10 -1.60 6.38 -0.66
C LEU A 10 -0.56 5.44 -0.08
N TYR A 11 -0.03 5.77 1.07
CA TYR A 11 1.07 5.05 1.70
C TYR A 11 0.52 4.15 2.79
N ILE A 12 0.92 2.90 2.78
CA ILE A 12 0.40 1.89 3.69
C ILE A 12 1.56 1.21 4.37
N GLU A 13 1.64 1.37 5.69
CA GLU A 13 2.70 0.77 6.49
C GLU A 13 2.12 -0.33 7.34
N PRO A 14 2.94 -1.32 7.73
CA PRO A 14 2.44 -2.39 8.60
C PRO A 14 1.88 -1.80 9.88
N MET A 15 0.75 -2.32 10.30
CA MET A 15 0.08 -1.98 11.56
C MET A 15 -0.40 -0.55 11.65
N LYS A 16 -0.52 0.15 10.53
CA LYS A 16 -1.00 1.53 10.51
C LYS A 16 -2.10 1.70 9.49
N THR A 17 -2.91 2.73 9.69
CA THR A 17 -3.92 3.06 8.70
C THR A 17 -3.25 3.78 7.53
N PRO A 18 -3.84 3.66 6.33
CA PRO A 18 -3.28 4.34 5.16
C PRO A 18 -3.29 5.86 5.32
N ARG A 19 -2.34 6.50 4.69
CA ARG A 19 -2.31 7.97 4.69
C ARG A 19 -1.75 8.45 3.37
N ILE A 20 -2.08 9.67 3.03
CA ILE A 20 -1.56 10.28 1.82
C ILE A 20 -0.21 10.90 2.13
N VAL A 21 0.76 10.62 1.26
CA VAL A 21 2.06 11.29 1.35
C VAL A 21 2.37 11.87 -0.02
N GLU A 22 3.15 12.92 -0.01
CA GLU A 22 3.59 13.56 -1.24
C GLU A 22 5.09 13.34 -1.37
N ILE A 23 5.50 12.81 -2.52
CA ILE A 23 6.91 12.54 -2.77
C ILE A 23 7.28 13.13 -4.11
N ASP A 24 8.57 13.24 -4.37
CA ASP A 24 9.00 13.53 -5.71
C ASP A 24 8.74 12.30 -6.57
N GLY A 25 8.45 12.53 -7.82
CA GLY A 25 8.09 11.41 -8.69
C GLY A 25 9.27 10.69 -9.29
N ASP A 26 10.41 10.69 -8.61
CA ASP A 26 11.58 10.02 -9.14
C ASP A 26 11.80 8.68 -8.46
N LEU A 27 12.68 7.89 -9.03
CA LEU A 27 12.92 6.54 -8.54
C LEU A 27 13.47 6.54 -7.12
N GLU A 28 14.37 7.47 -6.83
CA GLU A 28 14.98 7.48 -5.52
C GLU A 28 13.96 7.74 -4.41
N SER A 29 13.03 8.65 -4.66
CA SER A 29 11.99 8.92 -3.66
C SER A 29 11.12 7.71 -3.42
N MET A 30 10.79 6.98 -4.50
CA MET A 30 9.98 5.77 -4.36
C MET A 30 10.75 4.70 -3.60
N GLN A 31 12.03 4.53 -3.92
CA GLN A 31 12.83 3.54 -3.22
C GLN A 31 12.97 3.86 -1.75
N ASN A 32 13.10 5.14 -1.42
CA ASN A 32 13.17 5.52 -0.01
C ASN A 32 11.89 5.18 0.73
N LEU A 33 10.76 5.34 0.05
CA LEU A 33 9.48 5.10 0.70
C LEU A 33 9.27 3.63 1.01
N VAL A 34 9.74 2.73 0.15
CA VAL A 34 9.54 1.31 0.38
C VAL A 34 10.76 0.61 0.97
N GLY A 35 11.86 1.33 1.11
CA GLY A 35 13.02 0.78 1.78
C GLY A 35 13.92 -0.08 0.92
N GLY A 36 13.88 0.08 -0.39
CA GLY A 36 14.73 -0.71 -1.29
C GLY A 36 14.26 -0.59 -2.72
N TYR A 37 14.71 -1.52 -3.55
CA TYR A 37 14.29 -1.53 -4.94
C TYR A 37 12.79 -1.75 -5.02
N ILE A 38 12.17 -1.19 -6.05
CA ILE A 38 10.72 -1.23 -6.16
C ILE A 38 10.27 -2.33 -7.12
N GLU A 39 9.09 -2.84 -6.84
CA GLU A 39 8.39 -3.76 -7.72
C GLU A 39 7.00 -3.19 -7.96
N GLU A 40 6.54 -3.25 -9.20
CA GLU A 40 5.21 -2.81 -9.56
C GLU A 40 4.29 -4.01 -9.59
N TYR A 41 3.11 -3.86 -8.99
CA TYR A 41 2.15 -4.96 -8.91
C TYR A 41 0.77 -4.36 -9.18
N MET A 42 0.07 -4.89 -10.16
CA MET A 42 -1.21 -4.33 -10.57
C MET A 42 -2.30 -5.37 -10.53
N PRO A 43 -2.76 -5.72 -9.32
CA PRO A 43 -3.77 -6.78 -9.18
C PRO A 43 -5.20 -6.32 -9.39
N PHE A 44 -5.44 -5.01 -9.51
CA PHE A 44 -6.80 -4.48 -9.53
C PHE A 44 -7.20 -4.09 -10.94
N GLU A 45 -8.51 -3.95 -11.16
CA GLU A 45 -9.01 -3.55 -12.46
C GLU A 45 -8.79 -2.08 -12.74
N ASP A 46 -8.75 -1.27 -11.70
CA ASP A 46 -8.46 0.14 -11.88
C ASP A 46 -7.03 0.32 -12.35
N GLU A 47 -6.75 1.43 -13.01
CA GLU A 47 -5.41 1.70 -13.49
C GLU A 47 -4.54 2.26 -12.37
N VAL A 48 -4.36 1.48 -11.34
CA VAL A 48 -3.51 1.86 -10.22
C VAL A 48 -2.43 0.80 -10.06
N ALA A 49 -1.29 1.22 -9.51
CA ALA A 49 -0.20 0.31 -9.26
C ALA A 49 0.12 0.29 -7.78
N ILE A 50 0.36 -0.89 -7.26
CA ILE A 50 0.99 -1.04 -5.97
C ILE A 50 2.50 -1.03 -6.22
N VAL A 51 3.21 -0.17 -5.51
CA VAL A 51 4.66 -0.11 -5.59
C VAL A 51 5.19 -0.55 -4.25
N CYS A 52 5.93 -1.64 -4.23
CA CYS A 52 6.39 -2.25 -2.99
C CYS A 52 7.85 -2.62 -3.10
N ASN A 53 8.39 -3.13 -1.99
CA ASN A 53 9.79 -3.53 -1.96
C ASN A 53 9.95 -4.83 -2.73
N ASP A 54 10.88 -4.84 -3.66
CA ASP A 54 11.09 -5.97 -4.55
C ASP A 54 11.47 -7.25 -3.80
N GLU A 55 12.12 -7.10 -2.66
CA GLU A 55 12.59 -8.24 -1.91
C GLU A 55 12.05 -8.27 -0.49
N GLY A 56 10.86 -7.70 -0.28
CA GLY A 56 10.33 -7.61 1.07
C GLY A 56 10.21 -8.95 1.78
N LYS A 57 9.72 -9.97 1.06
CA LYS A 57 9.57 -11.27 1.69
C LYS A 57 10.91 -11.91 1.98
N ILE A 58 11.84 -11.78 1.05
CA ILE A 58 13.17 -12.37 1.21
C ILE A 58 13.91 -11.69 2.34
N ASN A 59 13.77 -10.38 2.46
CA ASN A 59 14.48 -9.64 3.48
C ASN A 59 13.80 -9.66 4.84
N GLY A 60 12.70 -10.37 4.95
CA GLY A 60 12.04 -10.52 6.24
C GLY A 60 11.31 -9.29 6.70
N LEU A 61 10.86 -8.45 5.77
CA LEU A 61 10.06 -7.30 6.17
C LEU A 61 8.73 -7.76 6.72
N GLU A 62 8.18 -6.95 7.60
CA GLU A 62 6.95 -7.33 8.29
C GLU A 62 5.81 -7.46 7.31
N PRO A 63 5.00 -8.54 7.39
CA PRO A 63 3.81 -8.63 6.55
C PRO A 63 2.89 -7.45 6.82
N ASN A 64 2.33 -6.89 5.77
CA ASN A 64 1.56 -5.66 5.85
C ASN A 64 0.09 -5.89 5.57
N ARG A 65 -0.23 -6.30 4.36
CA ARG A 65 -1.62 -6.51 3.95
C ARG A 65 -1.72 -7.68 3.01
N GLY A 66 -2.82 -8.40 3.09
CA GLY A 66 -3.16 -9.39 2.08
C GLY A 66 -3.85 -8.70 0.92
N ILE A 67 -3.64 -9.23 -0.28
CA ILE A 67 -4.31 -8.75 -1.49
C ILE A 67 -5.31 -9.83 -1.89
N PHE A 68 -6.58 -9.46 -1.99
CA PHE A 68 -7.64 -10.41 -2.27
C PHE A 68 -8.29 -10.09 -3.59
N ASP A 69 -8.79 -11.13 -4.28
CA ASP A 69 -9.49 -10.92 -5.53
C ASP A 69 -10.97 -10.64 -5.25
N LYS A 70 -11.76 -10.53 -6.32
CA LYS A 70 -13.16 -10.19 -6.17
C LYS A 70 -13.95 -11.22 -5.40
N GLU A 71 -13.52 -12.47 -5.45
CA GLU A 71 -14.20 -13.53 -4.73
C GLU A 71 -13.74 -13.65 -3.29
N GLY A 72 -12.85 -12.77 -2.86
CA GLY A 72 -12.37 -12.81 -1.49
C GLY A 72 -11.23 -13.78 -1.26
N GLU A 73 -10.59 -14.25 -2.32
CA GLU A 73 -9.51 -15.21 -2.18
C GLU A 73 -8.18 -14.51 -2.14
N LEU A 74 -7.32 -14.95 -1.25
CA LEU A 74 -6.01 -14.34 -1.07
C LEU A 74 -5.13 -14.60 -2.27
N GLN A 75 -4.62 -13.53 -2.88
CA GLN A 75 -3.76 -13.62 -4.04
C GLN A 75 -2.30 -13.42 -3.68
N ASP A 76 -2.02 -12.58 -2.72
CA ASP A 76 -0.64 -12.28 -2.35
C ASP A 76 -0.62 -11.58 -1.02
N ILE A 77 0.56 -11.49 -0.43
CA ILE A 77 0.77 -10.75 0.80
C ILE A 77 1.92 -9.80 0.53
N ILE A 78 1.70 -8.52 0.80
CA ILE A 78 2.74 -7.54 0.64
C ILE A 78 3.48 -7.40 1.96
N CYS A 79 4.79 -7.54 1.93
CA CYS A 79 5.62 -7.38 3.12
C CYS A 79 6.37 -6.07 3.04
N GLY A 80 6.36 -5.32 4.13
CA GLY A 80 6.96 -4.01 4.16
C GLY A 80 6.00 -2.92 3.71
N PRO A 81 6.40 -1.67 3.81
CA PRO A 81 5.53 -0.57 3.39
C PRO A 81 5.36 -0.57 1.87
N PHE A 82 4.21 -0.12 1.42
CA PHE A 82 3.96 0.03 -0.01
C PHE A 82 3.07 1.24 -0.23
N PHE A 83 2.97 1.67 -1.48
CA PHE A 83 2.07 2.76 -1.80
C PHE A 83 1.30 2.45 -3.07
N ILE A 84 0.21 3.16 -3.25
CA ILE A 84 -0.64 3.03 -4.43
C ILE A 84 -0.64 4.36 -5.16
N CYS A 85 -0.38 4.31 -6.45
CA CYS A 85 -0.39 5.49 -7.30
C CYS A 85 -1.21 5.22 -8.54
N TYR A 86 -1.45 6.26 -9.33
CA TYR A 86 -2.23 6.14 -10.54
C TYR A 86 -1.28 5.77 -11.68
N ALA A 87 -1.65 4.77 -12.44
CA ALA A 87 -0.78 4.27 -13.51
C ALA A 87 -1.58 3.99 -14.77
N PRO A 88 -2.16 5.04 -15.37
CA PRO A 88 -2.98 4.82 -16.56
C PRO A 88 -2.14 4.36 -17.73
N VAL A 89 -2.74 3.56 -18.58
CA VAL A 89 -2.03 2.95 -19.70
C VAL A 89 -1.39 4.00 -20.59
N GLU A 90 -2.04 5.16 -20.75
CA GLU A 90 -1.52 6.18 -21.65
C GLU A 90 -0.30 6.90 -21.11
N SER A 91 0.00 6.79 -19.83
CA SER A 91 1.10 7.55 -19.25
C SER A 91 2.31 6.68 -19.08
N GLU A 92 3.48 7.23 -19.38
CA GLU A 92 4.71 6.50 -19.18
C GLU A 92 5.22 6.63 -17.78
N LYS A 93 4.61 7.46 -16.95
CA LYS A 93 5.05 7.63 -15.59
C LYS A 93 3.85 7.56 -14.67
N TYR A 94 4.15 7.34 -13.39
CA TYR A 94 3.11 7.30 -12.38
C TYR A 94 2.56 8.71 -12.14
N LEU A 95 1.29 8.76 -11.79
CA LEU A 95 0.61 10.01 -11.52
C LEU A 95 0.01 9.96 -10.13
N SER A 96 -0.38 11.12 -9.63
CA SER A 96 -1.02 11.20 -8.33
C SER A 96 -2.35 10.46 -8.36
N LEU A 97 -2.66 9.81 -7.25
CA LEU A 97 -3.88 9.01 -7.15
C LEU A 97 -5.09 9.93 -7.10
N PRO A 98 -6.05 9.78 -8.02
CA PRO A 98 -7.25 10.63 -7.98
C PRO A 98 -8.07 10.36 -6.73
N ASP A 99 -8.85 11.37 -6.32
CA ASP A 99 -9.60 11.29 -5.08
C ASP A 99 -10.55 10.10 -5.00
N ASN A 100 -11.25 9.80 -6.08
CA ASN A 100 -12.21 8.69 -6.02
C ASN A 100 -11.48 7.36 -5.82
N LEU A 101 -10.33 7.19 -6.43
CA LEU A 101 -9.56 5.98 -6.24
C LEU A 101 -8.87 5.98 -4.88
N ARG A 102 -8.45 7.14 -4.42
CA ARG A 102 -7.87 7.22 -3.09
C ARG A 102 -8.87 6.75 -2.04
N LYS A 103 -10.12 7.21 -2.15
CA LYS A 103 -11.13 6.81 -1.19
C LYS A 103 -11.38 5.31 -1.24
N LYS A 104 -11.42 4.76 -2.44
CA LYS A 104 -11.68 3.35 -2.61
C LYS A 104 -10.59 2.50 -1.95
N TYR A 105 -9.34 2.83 -2.21
CA TYR A 105 -8.26 2.01 -1.68
C TYR A 105 -7.94 2.34 -0.23
N GLU A 106 -8.23 3.57 0.19
CA GLU A 106 -8.12 3.89 1.60
C GLU A 106 -9.09 3.03 2.41
N GLU A 107 -10.30 2.87 1.90
CA GLU A 107 -11.27 2.02 2.58
C GLU A 107 -10.85 0.55 2.52
N MET A 108 -10.33 0.12 1.39
CA MET A 108 -9.95 -1.28 1.22
C MET A 108 -8.86 -1.68 2.22
N PHE A 109 -7.89 -0.81 2.45
CA PHE A 109 -6.75 -1.13 3.31
C PHE A 109 -6.81 -0.45 4.66
N ARG A 110 -7.98 0.03 5.05
CA ARG A 110 -8.11 0.85 6.24
C ARG A 110 -7.65 0.17 7.51
N HIS A 111 -7.98 -1.10 7.65
CA HIS A 111 -7.66 -1.84 8.86
C HIS A 111 -6.30 -2.49 8.75
N PRO A 112 -5.43 -2.29 9.73
CA PRO A 112 -4.19 -3.07 9.75
C PRO A 112 -4.51 -4.55 9.87
N GLU A 113 -3.58 -5.38 9.48
CA GLU A 113 -3.79 -6.82 9.49
C GLU A 113 -2.62 -7.50 10.17
N MET A 114 -2.95 -8.48 11.01
CA MET A 114 -1.94 -9.33 11.59
C MET A 114 -1.92 -10.61 10.76
N ILE A 115 -0.78 -10.93 10.19
CA ILE A 115 -0.66 -12.06 9.27
C ILE A 115 0.32 -13.05 9.87
N THR A 116 -0.13 -14.27 10.10
CA THR A 116 0.69 -15.31 10.71
C THR A 116 0.60 -16.58 9.88
N ARG A 117 1.62 -17.43 10.05
CA ARG A 117 1.65 -18.72 9.39
C ARG A 117 1.54 -19.80 10.45
N LYS A 118 0.62 -20.73 10.24
CA LYS A 118 0.47 -21.84 11.18
C LYS A 118 1.52 -22.90 10.91
N ASP A 119 1.68 -23.81 11.86
CA ASP A 119 2.62 -24.91 11.69
C ASP A 119 2.33 -25.73 10.45
N THR A 120 1.06 -25.80 10.06
CA THR A 120 0.68 -26.54 8.87
C THR A 120 1.07 -25.82 7.60
N GLY A 121 1.53 -24.58 7.68
CA GLY A 121 1.83 -23.77 6.51
C GLY A 121 0.70 -22.86 6.11
N ASP A 122 -0.48 -23.02 6.70
CA ASP A 122 -1.62 -22.17 6.37
C ASP A 122 -1.40 -20.77 6.85
N ILE A 123 -1.93 -19.81 6.12
CA ILE A 123 -1.81 -18.41 6.45
C ILE A 123 -3.09 -17.95 7.11
N ARG A 124 -2.94 -17.19 8.19
CA ARG A 124 -4.07 -16.61 8.88
C ARG A 124 -3.94 -15.11 8.86
N ILE A 125 -4.98 -14.44 8.44
CA ILE A 125 -5.02 -12.98 8.40
C ILE A 125 -6.12 -12.51 9.33
N MET A 126 -5.75 -11.67 10.29
CA MET A 126 -6.71 -11.11 11.23
C MET A 126 -6.73 -9.62 11.03
N ARG A 127 -7.91 -9.09 10.72
CA ARG A 127 -8.08 -7.66 10.56
C ARG A 127 -8.19 -7.03 11.94
N LEU A 128 -7.39 -6.02 12.20
CA LEU A 128 -7.34 -5.41 13.51
C LEU A 128 -8.26 -4.21 13.57
N PRO A 129 -8.74 -3.86 14.76
CA PRO A 129 -9.58 -2.68 14.89
C PRO A 129 -8.78 -1.42 14.62
N LEU A 130 -9.49 -0.35 14.29
CA LEU A 130 -8.85 0.92 14.05
C LEU A 130 -8.33 1.50 15.36
N PRO A 131 -7.25 2.29 15.27
CA PRO A 131 -6.74 2.94 16.47
C PRO A 131 -7.77 3.85 17.08
N GLU A 132 -7.67 4.04 18.37
CA GLU A 132 -8.63 4.83 19.10
C GLU A 132 -8.28 6.29 19.19
N LYS A 133 -7.18 6.69 18.59
CA LYS A 133 -6.78 8.07 18.73
C LYS A 133 -7.81 9.04 18.23
N THR A 134 -8.71 8.60 17.35
CA THR A 134 -9.75 9.51 16.90
C THR A 134 -10.61 9.94 18.03
N MET A 135 -10.80 9.11 19.02
CA MET A 135 -11.64 9.50 20.12
C MET A 135 -11.03 10.61 20.91
N GLU A 136 -9.73 10.61 20.99
CA GLU A 136 -9.09 11.66 21.74
C GLU A 136 -9.23 12.99 21.13
N ARG A 137 -9.25 13.01 19.81
CA ARG A 137 -9.37 14.29 19.17
C ARG A 137 -10.71 14.89 19.34
N GLU A 138 -11.70 14.06 19.54
CA GLU A 138 -13.01 14.59 19.66
C GLU A 138 -13.24 15.25 20.95
N GLU A 139 -12.37 15.09 21.87
CA GLU A 139 -12.56 15.68 23.13
C GLU A 139 -12.14 17.07 23.18
N ARG A 140 -11.61 17.57 22.11
CA ARG A 140 -11.25 18.95 22.18
C ARG A 140 -12.10 19.77 21.43
#